data_9924c26094a675d15db4ac644e762990
#
_entry.id   9924c26094a675d15db4ac644e762990
#
_cell.length_a   1.000
_cell.length_b   1.000
_cell.length_c   1.000
_cell.angle_alpha   90.00
_cell.angle_beta   90.00
_cell.angle_gamma   90.00
#
_symmetry.space_group_name_H-M   'P 1'
#
loop_
_entity.id
_entity.type
_entity.pdbx_description
1 polymer ?
#
loop_
_entity_poly.entity_id
_entity_poly.type
_entity_poly.pdbx_seq_one_letter_code
_entity_poly.pdbx_strand_id
1 'polypeptide(L)'
;HLHQDEDTLDTWFSSALWPFSTLGWPEKTPELEYFYPTDVLVTGYDIIFFWVARMIFSACENMGSAPFKTVFMHGIVRDENGIKMSKSLGNGIDPLEVIDKYGADALRFFLATGNTPGNDMRYSDKRVEACANFANKLWNASRYVHMNIDDHDVKNELPKTLTTEDKWIVSTLNTVAKEVNENLEKFELGIAVQKIYEFIWDCYCDWYIELVKTRLSSDGEDAQNARQVLLYAVSYTHLRAHETLMN
;
A
#
# COMPACT_ATOMS: atom_id res chain seq x y z
N HIS A 1 -17.85 -52.57 -8.47
CA HIS A 1 -18.04 -51.71 -9.64
C HIS A 1 -18.20 -50.25 -9.15
N LEU A 2 -17.30 -49.37 -9.58
CA LEU A 2 -17.43 -47.94 -9.35
C LEU A 2 -18.41 -47.39 -10.41
N HIS A 3 -19.32 -46.53 -9.99
CA HIS A 3 -20.24 -45.82 -10.86
C HIS A 3 -19.87 -44.32 -10.80
N GLN A 4 -19.68 -43.69 -11.94
CA GLN A 4 -19.41 -42.28 -11.99
C GLN A 4 -20.68 -41.51 -11.67
N ASP A 5 -20.59 -40.53 -10.74
CA ASP A 5 -21.69 -39.63 -10.40
C ASP A 5 -21.98 -38.70 -11.60
N GLU A 6 -23.23 -38.38 -11.85
CA GLU A 6 -23.66 -37.50 -12.94
C GLU A 6 -23.49 -36.02 -12.54
N ASP A 7 -23.47 -35.72 -11.24
CA ASP A 7 -23.29 -34.38 -10.72
C ASP A 7 -21.82 -33.95 -10.70
N THR A 8 -21.60 -32.65 -10.77
CA THR A 8 -20.29 -32.03 -10.60
C THR A 8 -20.10 -31.55 -9.18
N LEU A 9 -18.84 -31.56 -8.73
CA LEU A 9 -18.49 -30.99 -7.42
C LEU A 9 -18.72 -29.49 -7.39
N ASP A 10 -19.13 -28.97 -6.23
CA ASP A 10 -19.31 -27.54 -6.01
C ASP A 10 -17.97 -26.80 -6.15
N THR A 11 -18.03 -25.52 -6.54
CA THR A 11 -16.88 -24.63 -6.71
C THR A 11 -15.98 -24.57 -5.48
N TRP A 12 -16.54 -24.67 -4.28
CA TRP A 12 -15.76 -24.66 -3.05
C TRP A 12 -14.74 -25.81 -2.94
N PHE A 13 -15.00 -26.93 -3.62
CA PHE A 13 -14.07 -28.07 -3.60
C PHE A 13 -12.75 -27.72 -4.27
N SER A 14 -12.80 -27.21 -5.49
CA SER A 14 -11.60 -26.77 -6.21
C SER A 14 -10.93 -25.57 -5.53
N SER A 15 -11.73 -24.65 -4.98
CA SER A 15 -11.20 -23.50 -4.21
C SER A 15 -10.45 -23.94 -2.94
N ALA A 16 -10.89 -25.02 -2.29
CA ALA A 16 -10.19 -25.56 -1.13
C ALA A 16 -8.80 -26.13 -1.48
N LEU A 17 -8.63 -26.58 -2.71
CA LEU A 17 -7.34 -27.10 -3.21
C LEU A 17 -6.42 -26.01 -3.77
N TRP A 18 -6.94 -24.80 -4.01
CA TRP A 18 -6.22 -23.72 -4.66
C TRP A 18 -4.81 -23.47 -4.13
N PRO A 19 -4.53 -23.43 -2.81
CA PRO A 19 -3.22 -23.07 -2.30
C PRO A 19 -2.07 -23.99 -2.76
N PHE A 20 -2.39 -25.20 -3.24
CA PHE A 20 -1.38 -26.16 -3.66
C PHE A 20 -1.66 -26.76 -5.04
N SER A 21 -2.92 -26.86 -5.47
CA SER A 21 -3.23 -27.42 -6.80
C SER A 21 -2.71 -26.56 -7.96
N THR A 22 -2.71 -25.24 -7.80
CA THR A 22 -2.19 -24.29 -8.81
C THR A 22 -0.66 -24.35 -8.93
N LEU A 23 0.01 -24.93 -7.96
CA LEU A 23 1.45 -25.12 -7.93
C LEU A 23 1.89 -26.50 -8.45
N GLY A 24 0.91 -27.28 -8.98
CA GLY A 24 1.17 -28.56 -9.65
C GLY A 24 0.85 -29.82 -8.84
N TRP A 25 0.32 -29.68 -7.59
CA TRP A 25 -0.13 -30.85 -6.84
C TRP A 25 -1.15 -31.66 -7.67
N PRO A 26 -1.11 -33.04 -7.68
CA PRO A 26 -0.40 -33.90 -6.72
C PRO A 26 1.07 -34.20 -7.08
N GLU A 27 1.61 -33.66 -8.15
CA GLU A 27 3.00 -33.84 -8.51
C GLU A 27 3.94 -32.99 -7.64
N LYS A 28 5.18 -33.46 -7.45
CA LYS A 28 6.21 -32.69 -6.76
C LYS A 28 6.90 -31.77 -7.75
N THR A 29 6.39 -30.58 -7.92
CA THR A 29 6.97 -29.57 -8.80
C THR A 29 7.93 -28.64 -8.05
N PRO A 30 8.89 -28.00 -8.73
CA PRO A 30 9.75 -26.98 -8.13
C PRO A 30 8.95 -25.79 -7.56
N GLU A 31 7.85 -25.42 -8.21
CA GLU A 31 6.95 -24.36 -7.77
C GLU A 31 6.26 -24.72 -6.46
N LEU A 32 5.77 -25.96 -6.32
CA LEU A 32 5.15 -26.42 -5.08
C LEU A 32 6.16 -26.47 -3.93
N GLU A 33 7.39 -26.92 -4.20
CA GLU A 33 8.44 -26.97 -3.19
C GLU A 33 8.89 -25.57 -2.73
N TYR A 34 8.91 -24.60 -3.63
CA TYR A 34 9.36 -23.24 -3.34
C TYR A 34 8.28 -22.36 -2.72
N PHE A 35 7.04 -22.38 -3.25
CA PHE A 35 5.99 -21.44 -2.87
C PHE A 35 5.03 -21.96 -1.80
N TYR A 36 5.04 -23.25 -1.49
CA TYR A 36 4.17 -23.82 -0.47
C TYR A 36 4.94 -24.16 0.82
N PRO A 37 4.44 -23.77 2.03
CA PRO A 37 3.29 -22.91 2.27
C PRO A 37 3.56 -21.44 1.92
N THR A 38 2.52 -20.70 1.55
CA THR A 38 2.63 -19.27 1.28
C THR A 38 2.73 -18.46 2.59
N ASP A 39 3.19 -17.19 2.51
CA ASP A 39 3.38 -16.38 3.71
C ASP A 39 2.08 -15.73 4.17
N VAL A 40 1.36 -15.05 3.28
CA VAL A 40 0.16 -14.28 3.63
C VAL A 40 -0.98 -14.54 2.68
N LEU A 41 -2.15 -14.90 3.23
CA LEU A 41 -3.42 -14.87 2.53
C LEU A 41 -4.16 -13.58 2.91
N VAL A 42 -4.55 -12.79 1.90
CA VAL A 42 -5.38 -11.59 2.08
C VAL A 42 -6.83 -11.93 1.75
N THR A 43 -7.76 -11.65 2.65
CA THR A 43 -9.17 -12.01 2.48
C THR A 43 -10.11 -11.06 3.22
N GLY A 44 -11.38 -11.00 2.78
CA GLY A 44 -12.45 -10.43 3.57
C GLY A 44 -12.79 -11.34 4.78
N TYR A 45 -13.17 -10.72 5.89
CA TYR A 45 -13.54 -11.49 7.09
C TYR A 45 -14.79 -12.36 6.89
N ASP A 46 -15.68 -12.00 5.96
CA ASP A 46 -16.96 -12.64 5.71
C ASP A 46 -16.86 -14.00 5.00
N ILE A 47 -15.70 -14.30 4.39
CA ILE A 47 -15.47 -15.56 3.68
C ILE A 47 -14.50 -16.51 4.38
N ILE A 48 -14.09 -16.21 5.61
CA ILE A 48 -13.14 -17.06 6.36
C ILE A 48 -13.69 -18.45 6.54
N PHE A 49 -14.94 -18.59 7.03
CA PHE A 49 -15.52 -19.88 7.37
C PHE A 49 -15.77 -20.74 6.13
N PHE A 50 -16.32 -20.16 5.06
CA PHE A 50 -16.71 -20.94 3.88
C PHE A 50 -15.56 -21.21 2.91
N TRP A 51 -14.54 -20.36 2.89
CA TRP A 51 -13.46 -20.49 1.92
C TRP A 51 -12.11 -20.76 2.57
N VAL A 52 -11.68 -19.94 3.51
CA VAL A 52 -10.35 -20.04 4.11
C VAL A 52 -10.20 -21.27 4.99
N ALA A 53 -11.19 -21.55 5.84
CA ALA A 53 -11.18 -22.75 6.67
C ALA A 53 -11.11 -24.03 5.83
N ARG A 54 -11.79 -24.06 4.68
CA ARG A 54 -11.75 -25.20 3.75
C ARG A 54 -10.37 -25.36 3.09
N MET A 55 -9.71 -24.27 2.73
CA MET A 55 -8.31 -24.31 2.27
C MET A 55 -7.38 -24.89 3.32
N ILE A 56 -7.57 -24.49 4.59
CA ILE A 56 -6.73 -24.95 5.69
C ILE A 56 -6.89 -26.45 5.92
N PHE A 57 -8.11 -26.97 6.09
CA PHE A 57 -8.26 -28.40 6.37
C PHE A 57 -7.88 -29.27 5.17
N SER A 58 -8.20 -28.83 3.93
CA SER A 58 -7.77 -29.56 2.72
C SER A 58 -6.26 -29.62 2.59
N ALA A 59 -5.58 -28.54 2.92
CA ALA A 59 -4.12 -28.48 2.91
C ALA A 59 -3.50 -29.34 4.02
N CYS A 60 -4.04 -29.29 5.22
CA CYS A 60 -3.58 -30.16 6.32
C CYS A 60 -3.72 -31.63 5.97
N GLU A 61 -4.81 -32.05 5.31
CA GLU A 61 -5.04 -33.43 4.90
C GLU A 61 -4.11 -33.85 3.75
N ASN A 62 -3.97 -33.04 2.69
CA ASN A 62 -3.27 -33.41 1.48
C ASN A 62 -1.77 -33.11 1.51
N MET A 63 -1.38 -32.05 2.22
CA MET A 63 0.01 -31.54 2.27
C MET A 63 0.69 -31.73 3.63
N GLY A 64 -0.08 -32.10 4.66
CA GLY A 64 0.41 -32.30 6.03
C GLY A 64 0.78 -31.01 6.77
N SER A 65 0.49 -29.83 6.21
CA SER A 65 0.78 -28.55 6.83
C SER A 65 -0.24 -27.49 6.44
N ALA A 66 -0.36 -26.42 7.26
CA ALA A 66 -1.21 -25.27 6.94
C ALA A 66 -0.70 -24.54 5.69
N PRO A 67 -1.61 -24.04 4.82
CA PRO A 67 -1.22 -23.47 3.52
C PRO A 67 -0.65 -22.05 3.60
N PHE A 68 -0.86 -21.32 4.70
CA PHE A 68 -0.33 -19.97 4.92
C PHE A 68 0.05 -19.75 6.38
N LYS A 69 1.02 -18.88 6.60
CA LYS A 69 1.48 -18.50 7.95
C LYS A 69 0.57 -17.45 8.58
N THR A 70 0.06 -16.52 7.76
CA THR A 70 -0.77 -15.39 8.20
C THR A 70 -2.02 -15.28 7.34
N VAL A 71 -3.15 -14.98 7.96
CA VAL A 71 -4.39 -14.58 7.28
C VAL A 71 -4.65 -13.13 7.60
N PHE A 72 -4.43 -12.24 6.62
CA PHE A 72 -4.73 -10.82 6.75
C PHE A 72 -6.17 -10.55 6.36
N MET A 73 -6.97 -10.11 7.33
CA MET A 73 -8.40 -9.86 7.15
C MET A 73 -8.67 -8.38 6.93
N HIS A 74 -9.11 -8.02 5.74
CA HIS A 74 -9.57 -6.66 5.46
C HIS A 74 -11.09 -6.52 5.68
N GLY A 75 -11.54 -5.29 5.92
CA GLY A 75 -12.96 -4.94 5.95
C GLY A 75 -13.57 -4.87 4.55
N ILE A 76 -14.89 -4.74 4.50
CA ILE A 76 -15.66 -4.61 3.26
C ILE A 76 -15.92 -3.13 3.00
N VAL A 77 -15.86 -2.74 1.73
CA VAL A 77 -16.26 -1.40 1.31
C VAL A 77 -17.79 -1.35 1.22
N ARG A 78 -18.39 -0.42 1.98
CA ARG A 78 -19.84 -0.16 2.02
C ARG A 78 -20.15 1.15 1.29
N ASP A 79 -21.39 1.33 0.89
CA ASP A 79 -21.85 2.58 0.32
C ASP A 79 -21.81 3.75 1.33
N GLU A 80 -22.17 4.95 0.92
CA GLU A 80 -22.18 6.15 1.78
C GLU A 80 -23.06 6.01 3.01
N ASN A 81 -24.13 5.20 2.92
CA ASN A 81 -25.07 4.93 4.00
C ASN A 81 -24.60 3.81 4.93
N GLY A 82 -23.47 3.16 4.62
CA GLY A 82 -22.95 2.02 5.36
C GLY A 82 -23.61 0.69 5.02
N ILE A 83 -24.34 0.61 3.89
CA ILE A 83 -24.99 -0.62 3.42
C ILE A 83 -23.99 -1.42 2.59
N LYS A 84 -23.96 -2.74 2.78
CA LYS A 84 -23.11 -3.62 1.97
C LYS A 84 -23.51 -3.51 0.49
N MET A 85 -22.53 -3.26 -0.38
CA MET A 85 -22.76 -3.19 -1.81
C MET A 85 -23.17 -4.56 -2.36
N SER A 86 -24.21 -4.59 -3.17
CA SER A 86 -24.65 -5.80 -3.86
C SER A 86 -25.26 -5.51 -5.23
N LYS A 87 -25.17 -6.47 -6.15
CA LYS A 87 -25.77 -6.35 -7.48
C LYS A 87 -27.29 -6.20 -7.40
N SER A 88 -27.93 -6.85 -6.44
CA SER A 88 -29.39 -6.81 -6.27
C SER A 88 -29.90 -5.46 -5.77
N LEU A 89 -29.11 -4.72 -5.01
CA LEU A 89 -29.46 -3.39 -4.51
C LEU A 89 -29.07 -2.26 -5.49
N GLY A 90 -28.25 -2.56 -6.49
CA GLY A 90 -27.78 -1.56 -7.45
C GLY A 90 -26.93 -0.44 -6.82
N ASN A 91 -26.42 -0.64 -5.59
CA ASN A 91 -25.60 0.33 -4.88
C ASN A 91 -24.09 0.07 -5.02
N GLY A 92 -23.72 -0.79 -5.97
CA GLY A 92 -22.31 -1.04 -6.31
C GLY A 92 -21.69 0.16 -7.00
N ILE A 93 -20.45 0.44 -6.65
CA ILE A 93 -19.65 1.50 -7.28
C ILE A 93 -18.64 0.81 -8.18
N ASP A 94 -18.62 1.19 -9.46
CA ASP A 94 -17.65 0.67 -10.41
C ASP A 94 -16.29 1.34 -10.14
N PRO A 95 -15.26 0.58 -9.78
CA PRO A 95 -13.93 1.13 -9.57
C PRO A 95 -13.34 1.78 -10.83
N LEU A 96 -13.73 1.36 -12.03
CA LEU A 96 -13.26 1.97 -13.28
C LEU A 96 -13.81 3.38 -13.46
N GLU A 97 -15.09 3.62 -13.14
CA GLU A 97 -15.66 4.96 -13.15
C GLU A 97 -14.97 5.90 -12.14
N VAL A 98 -14.60 5.37 -10.98
CA VAL A 98 -13.84 6.13 -9.97
C VAL A 98 -12.43 6.46 -10.47
N ILE A 99 -11.78 5.50 -11.15
CA ILE A 99 -10.45 5.68 -11.74
C ILE A 99 -10.49 6.74 -12.85
N ASP A 100 -11.50 6.68 -13.72
CA ASP A 100 -11.67 7.67 -14.80
C ASP A 100 -11.90 9.08 -14.25
N LYS A 101 -12.58 9.21 -13.11
CA LYS A 101 -12.91 10.50 -12.49
C LYS A 101 -11.78 11.08 -11.65
N TYR A 102 -11.10 10.26 -10.86
CA TYR A 102 -10.15 10.71 -9.82
C TYR A 102 -8.72 10.21 -10.00
N GLY A 103 -8.52 9.24 -10.89
CA GLY A 103 -7.24 8.54 -11.07
C GLY A 103 -7.10 7.29 -10.21
N ALA A 104 -6.30 6.35 -10.72
CA ALA A 104 -6.05 5.07 -10.04
C ALA A 104 -5.34 5.26 -8.68
N ASP A 105 -4.39 6.19 -8.61
CA ASP A 105 -3.63 6.47 -7.39
C ASP A 105 -4.54 6.99 -6.26
N ALA A 106 -5.52 7.84 -6.58
CA ALA A 106 -6.50 8.35 -5.62
C ALA A 106 -7.35 7.22 -5.01
N LEU A 107 -7.85 6.31 -5.85
CA LEU A 107 -8.62 5.15 -5.38
C LEU A 107 -7.77 4.21 -4.54
N ARG A 108 -6.57 3.88 -5.00
CA ARG A 108 -5.64 2.99 -4.27
C ARG A 108 -5.24 3.58 -2.91
N PHE A 109 -4.92 4.87 -2.88
CA PHE A 109 -4.58 5.57 -1.66
C PHE A 109 -5.76 5.63 -0.68
N PHE A 110 -6.98 5.90 -1.17
CA PHE A 110 -8.21 5.84 -0.38
C PHE A 110 -8.40 4.47 0.27
N LEU A 111 -8.25 3.39 -0.51
CA LEU A 111 -8.39 2.02 0.00
C LEU A 111 -7.31 1.66 1.02
N ALA A 112 -6.09 2.12 0.81
CA ALA A 112 -4.98 1.86 1.73
C ALA A 112 -5.12 2.63 3.05
N THR A 113 -5.48 3.92 3.01
CA THR A 113 -5.63 4.77 4.21
C THR A 113 -6.82 4.38 5.09
N GLY A 114 -7.88 3.84 4.50
CA GLY A 114 -9.07 3.42 5.25
C GLY A 114 -8.99 2.01 5.83
N ASN A 115 -7.89 1.30 5.60
CA ASN A 115 -7.77 -0.10 5.95
C ASN A 115 -7.34 -0.27 7.41
N THR A 116 -8.34 -0.56 8.26
CA THR A 116 -8.11 -1.09 9.60
C THR A 116 -8.53 -2.56 9.58
N PRO A 117 -7.66 -3.51 9.98
CA PRO A 117 -7.98 -4.93 9.92
C PRO A 117 -9.34 -5.27 10.56
N GLY A 118 -10.18 -5.99 9.82
CA GLY A 118 -11.51 -6.41 10.27
C GLY A 118 -12.60 -5.34 10.33
N ASN A 119 -12.31 -4.08 10.03
CA ASN A 119 -13.30 -3.00 10.04
C ASN A 119 -13.73 -2.61 8.62
N ASP A 120 -15.04 -2.43 8.44
CA ASP A 120 -15.62 -1.98 7.19
C ASP A 120 -15.32 -0.50 6.93
N MET A 121 -15.16 -0.18 5.66
CA MET A 121 -14.92 1.15 5.18
C MET A 121 -16.17 1.68 4.45
N ARG A 122 -16.53 2.94 4.67
CA ARG A 122 -17.56 3.61 3.88
C ARG A 122 -16.92 4.35 2.72
N TYR A 123 -17.41 4.09 1.52
CA TYR A 123 -17.03 4.85 0.34
C TYR A 123 -17.56 6.28 0.45
N SER A 124 -16.79 7.23 -0.03
CA SER A 124 -17.20 8.62 -0.16
C SER A 124 -16.40 9.30 -1.27
N ASP A 125 -17.10 9.88 -2.23
CA ASP A 125 -16.50 10.66 -3.33
C ASP A 125 -15.59 11.77 -2.79
N LYS A 126 -16.02 12.48 -1.74
CA LYS A 126 -15.21 13.53 -1.10
C LYS A 126 -13.89 13.03 -0.54
N ARG A 127 -13.86 11.80 0.00
CA ARG A 127 -12.62 11.21 0.51
C ARG A 127 -11.69 10.79 -0.62
N VAL A 128 -12.23 10.26 -1.71
CA VAL A 128 -11.43 9.92 -2.90
C VAL A 128 -10.86 11.19 -3.55
N GLU A 129 -11.67 12.27 -3.64
CA GLU A 129 -11.21 13.57 -4.11
C GLU A 129 -10.09 14.15 -3.24
N ALA A 130 -10.18 14.02 -1.91
CA ALA A 130 -9.09 14.42 -1.01
C ALA A 130 -7.80 13.62 -1.28
N CYS A 131 -7.92 12.34 -1.61
CA CYS A 131 -6.78 11.51 -2.02
C CYS A 131 -6.18 11.96 -3.36
N ALA A 132 -7.02 12.35 -4.32
CA ALA A 132 -6.55 12.94 -5.59
C ALA A 132 -5.81 14.27 -5.36
N ASN A 133 -6.31 15.11 -4.46
CA ASN A 133 -5.64 16.36 -4.08
C ASN A 133 -4.28 16.10 -3.43
N PHE A 134 -4.16 15.05 -2.63
CA PHE A 134 -2.87 14.64 -2.08
C PHE A 134 -1.88 14.20 -3.17
N ALA A 135 -2.31 13.38 -4.11
CA ALA A 135 -1.48 12.98 -5.26
C ALA A 135 -1.01 14.20 -6.07
N ASN A 136 -1.91 15.16 -6.31
CA ASN A 136 -1.56 16.44 -6.95
C ASN A 136 -0.56 17.27 -6.13
N LYS A 137 -0.70 17.31 -4.80
CA LYS A 137 0.25 18.03 -3.93
C LYS A 137 1.64 17.41 -4.03
N LEU A 138 1.74 16.07 -3.98
CA LEU A 138 3.00 15.36 -4.16
C LEU A 138 3.63 15.63 -5.53
N TRP A 139 2.84 15.58 -6.59
CA TRP A 139 3.29 15.91 -7.94
C TRP A 139 3.86 17.33 -8.03
N ASN A 140 3.15 18.31 -7.48
CA ASN A 140 3.60 19.71 -7.49
C ASN A 140 4.84 19.93 -6.63
N ALA A 141 4.96 19.24 -5.49
CA ALA A 141 6.17 19.27 -4.67
C ALA A 141 7.37 18.70 -5.45
N SER A 142 7.20 17.57 -6.13
CA SER A 142 8.24 16.97 -6.97
C SER A 142 8.65 17.91 -8.11
N ARG A 143 7.68 18.52 -8.80
CA ARG A 143 7.97 19.54 -9.81
C ARG A 143 8.77 20.71 -9.25
N TYR A 144 8.39 21.22 -8.08
CA TYR A 144 9.12 22.29 -7.42
C TYR A 144 10.57 21.90 -7.12
N VAL A 145 10.81 20.67 -6.65
CA VAL A 145 12.16 20.15 -6.44
C VAL A 145 12.93 20.14 -7.76
N HIS A 146 12.36 19.54 -8.83
CA HIS A 146 12.99 19.49 -10.15
C HIS A 146 13.36 20.88 -10.68
N MET A 147 12.48 21.85 -10.57
CA MET A 147 12.77 23.25 -10.99
C MET A 147 13.96 23.88 -10.25
N ASN A 148 14.31 23.37 -9.08
CA ASN A 148 15.42 23.88 -8.28
C ASN A 148 16.72 23.06 -8.42
N ILE A 149 16.66 21.89 -9.05
CA ILE A 149 17.82 20.97 -9.17
C ILE A 149 18.28 20.73 -10.61
N ASP A 150 17.38 20.84 -11.62
CA ASP A 150 17.67 20.41 -13.01
C ASP A 150 18.88 21.15 -13.66
N ASP A 151 19.08 22.42 -13.31
CA ASP A 151 20.21 23.21 -13.80
C ASP A 151 21.45 23.12 -12.90
N HIS A 152 21.43 22.23 -11.89
CA HIS A 152 22.51 22.11 -10.91
C HIS A 152 22.99 20.65 -10.80
N ASP A 153 24.29 20.46 -10.57
CA ASP A 153 24.86 19.13 -10.28
C ASP A 153 24.55 18.74 -8.83
N VAL A 154 23.33 18.24 -8.61
CA VAL A 154 22.83 17.85 -7.29
C VAL A 154 22.89 16.34 -7.12
N LYS A 155 23.69 15.90 -6.15
CA LYS A 155 23.76 14.48 -5.77
C LYS A 155 22.64 14.11 -4.81
N ASN A 156 22.08 12.92 -4.97
CA ASN A 156 21.10 12.36 -4.05
C ASN A 156 21.79 11.76 -2.82
N GLU A 157 22.55 12.59 -2.12
CA GLU A 157 23.30 12.25 -0.90
C GLU A 157 23.12 13.38 0.11
N LEU A 158 23.19 13.07 1.40
CA LEU A 158 23.15 14.11 2.42
C LEU A 158 24.45 14.93 2.40
N PRO A 159 24.36 16.27 2.45
CA PRO A 159 25.53 17.12 2.53
C PRO A 159 26.24 16.95 3.88
N LYS A 160 27.53 17.28 3.92
CA LYS A 160 28.33 17.20 5.16
C LYS A 160 27.89 18.20 6.23
N THR A 161 27.41 19.37 5.79
CA THR A 161 26.97 20.45 6.67
C THR A 161 25.45 20.58 6.56
N LEU A 162 24.74 20.43 7.66
CA LEU A 162 23.31 20.53 7.78
C LEU A 162 22.93 21.68 8.71
N THR A 163 22.00 22.53 8.28
CA THR A 163 21.38 23.54 9.14
C THR A 163 20.44 22.90 10.17
N THR A 164 19.81 23.69 11.00
CA THR A 164 18.83 23.18 11.98
C THR A 164 17.61 22.58 11.30
N GLU A 165 17.12 23.24 10.26
CA GLU A 165 15.96 22.81 9.46
C GLU A 165 16.27 21.51 8.71
N ASP A 166 17.47 21.39 8.14
CA ASP A 166 17.93 20.19 7.44
C ASP A 166 17.99 18.99 8.41
N LYS A 167 18.58 19.19 9.59
CA LYS A 167 18.64 18.18 10.63
C LYS A 167 17.25 17.75 11.11
N TRP A 168 16.36 18.72 11.24
CA TRP A 168 14.97 18.45 11.65
C TRP A 168 14.26 17.57 10.62
N ILE A 169 14.25 17.94 9.33
CA ILE A 169 13.51 17.15 8.33
C ILE A 169 14.12 15.76 8.13
N VAL A 170 15.45 15.63 8.14
CA VAL A 170 16.12 14.33 8.02
C VAL A 170 15.87 13.44 9.24
N SER A 171 15.88 14.00 10.43
CA SER A 171 15.55 13.27 11.67
C SER A 171 14.10 12.81 11.66
N THR A 172 13.16 13.68 11.26
CA THR A 172 11.75 13.34 11.13
C THR A 172 11.54 12.24 10.07
N LEU A 173 12.17 12.35 8.91
CA LEU A 173 12.14 11.33 7.87
C LEU A 173 12.58 9.95 8.39
N ASN A 174 13.72 9.89 9.08
CA ASN A 174 14.24 8.63 9.62
C ASN A 174 13.31 8.04 10.68
N THR A 175 12.69 8.88 11.52
CA THR A 175 11.70 8.44 12.52
C THR A 175 10.47 7.86 11.82
N VAL A 176 9.92 8.59 10.85
CA VAL A 176 8.76 8.13 10.09
C VAL A 176 9.06 6.84 9.33
N ALA A 177 10.21 6.74 8.67
CA ALA A 177 10.62 5.54 7.95
C ALA A 177 10.69 4.31 8.87
N LYS A 178 11.24 4.47 10.08
CA LYS A 178 11.26 3.41 11.09
C LYS A 178 9.85 3.00 11.51
N GLU A 179 9.01 3.97 11.86
CA GLU A 179 7.63 3.71 12.28
C GLU A 179 6.78 3.08 11.17
N VAL A 180 6.97 3.50 9.91
CA VAL A 180 6.30 2.90 8.75
C VAL A 180 6.69 1.43 8.62
N ASN A 181 7.99 1.10 8.68
CA ASN A 181 8.43 -0.28 8.62
C ASN A 181 7.85 -1.13 9.76
N GLU A 182 7.87 -0.61 11.00
CA GLU A 182 7.29 -1.30 12.16
C GLU A 182 5.78 -1.56 12.03
N ASN A 183 5.03 -0.63 11.42
CA ASN A 183 3.60 -0.80 11.18
C ASN A 183 3.33 -1.77 10.02
N LEU A 184 4.14 -1.75 8.95
CA LEU A 184 4.03 -2.71 7.85
C LEU A 184 4.29 -4.14 8.31
N GLU A 185 5.30 -4.36 9.15
CA GLU A 185 5.59 -5.68 9.74
C GLU A 185 4.42 -6.21 10.60
N LYS A 186 3.62 -5.31 11.18
CA LYS A 186 2.41 -5.66 11.95
C LYS A 186 1.14 -5.72 11.10
N PHE A 187 1.23 -5.51 9.78
CA PHE A 187 0.09 -5.37 8.88
C PHE A 187 -0.84 -4.19 9.20
N GLU A 188 -0.34 -3.17 9.87
CA GLU A 188 -1.07 -1.93 10.21
C GLU A 188 -0.95 -0.91 9.05
N LEU A 189 -1.41 -1.31 7.85
CA LEU A 189 -1.21 -0.57 6.59
C LEU A 189 -1.79 0.85 6.66
N GLY A 190 -2.97 1.00 7.25
CA GLY A 190 -3.63 2.31 7.37
C GLY A 190 -2.80 3.30 8.21
N ILE A 191 -2.17 2.82 9.30
CA ILE A 191 -1.30 3.65 10.15
C ILE A 191 -0.02 4.02 9.40
N ALA A 192 0.59 3.05 8.72
CA ALA A 192 1.79 3.30 7.92
C ALA A 192 1.57 4.38 6.86
N VAL A 193 0.48 4.26 6.10
CA VAL A 193 0.12 5.23 5.04
C VAL A 193 -0.21 6.61 5.64
N GLN A 194 -0.89 6.68 6.79
CA GLN A 194 -1.19 7.93 7.47
C GLN A 194 0.09 8.67 7.90
N LYS A 195 1.10 7.97 8.41
CA LYS A 195 2.40 8.56 8.77
C LYS A 195 3.15 9.12 7.57
N ILE A 196 3.09 8.43 6.42
CA ILE A 196 3.67 8.94 5.17
C ILE A 196 2.94 10.21 4.73
N TYR A 197 1.60 10.21 4.80
CA TYR A 197 0.78 11.37 4.45
C TYR A 197 1.15 12.60 5.30
N GLU A 198 1.18 12.45 6.63
CA GLU A 198 1.51 13.53 7.58
C GLU A 198 2.92 14.06 7.34
N PHE A 199 3.90 13.18 7.10
CA PHE A 199 5.24 13.61 6.78
C PHE A 199 5.30 14.45 5.50
N ILE A 200 4.69 13.95 4.41
CA ILE A 200 4.72 14.65 3.12
C ILE A 200 3.95 15.97 3.18
N TRP A 201 2.74 15.94 3.72
CA TRP A 201 1.88 17.10 3.73
C TRP A 201 2.35 18.14 4.72
N ASP A 202 2.43 17.78 5.99
CA ASP A 202 2.66 18.74 7.07
C ASP A 202 4.14 19.10 7.23
N CYS A 203 5.03 18.08 7.26
CA CYS A 203 6.44 18.35 7.52
C CYS A 203 7.19 18.83 6.29
N TYR A 204 7.08 18.10 5.17
CA TYR A 204 7.86 18.38 4.00
C TYR A 204 7.29 19.55 3.19
N CYS A 205 6.01 19.49 2.78
CA CYS A 205 5.41 20.51 1.92
C CYS A 205 5.11 21.81 2.64
N ASP A 206 4.48 21.75 3.82
CA ASP A 206 4.00 22.96 4.50
C ASP A 206 5.10 23.68 5.29
N TRP A 207 6.12 22.93 5.73
CA TRP A 207 7.22 23.54 6.50
C TRP A 207 8.55 23.54 5.77
N TYR A 208 9.11 22.38 5.43
CA TYR A 208 10.49 22.34 4.98
C TYR A 208 10.70 23.06 3.65
N ILE A 209 9.83 22.86 2.65
CA ILE A 209 9.89 23.58 1.37
C ILE A 209 9.85 25.09 1.61
N GLU A 210 8.97 25.58 2.50
CA GLU A 210 8.86 27.01 2.77
C GLU A 210 10.12 27.56 3.48
N LEU A 211 10.66 26.84 4.45
CA LEU A 211 11.86 27.25 5.19
C LEU A 211 13.09 27.38 4.32
N VAL A 212 13.24 26.54 3.27
CA VAL A 212 14.43 26.56 2.42
C VAL A 212 14.35 27.51 1.23
N LYS A 213 13.20 28.12 0.94
CA LYS A 213 13.03 29.03 -0.21
C LYS A 213 14.06 30.14 -0.27
N THR A 214 14.36 30.78 0.85
CA THR A 214 15.34 31.87 0.92
C THR A 214 16.76 31.38 0.61
N ARG A 215 17.11 30.17 1.04
CA ARG A 215 18.41 29.54 0.75
C ARG A 215 18.55 29.16 -0.71
N LEU A 216 17.47 28.65 -1.33
CA LEU A 216 17.44 28.27 -2.75
C LEU A 216 17.60 29.48 -3.69
N SER A 217 17.21 30.68 -3.23
CA SER A 217 17.35 31.92 -3.97
C SER A 217 18.76 32.52 -3.89
N SER A 218 19.66 31.96 -3.08
CA SER A 218 21.05 32.36 -2.97
C SER A 218 21.96 31.48 -3.81
N ASP A 219 23.19 31.93 -4.01
CA ASP A 219 24.25 31.14 -4.64
C ASP A 219 25.20 30.60 -3.55
N GLY A 220 25.87 29.47 -3.85
CA GLY A 220 26.93 28.94 -3.02
C GLY A 220 26.58 27.61 -2.33
N GLU A 221 27.44 27.24 -1.36
CA GLU A 221 27.39 25.92 -0.71
C GLU A 221 26.10 25.72 0.07
N ASP A 222 25.55 26.74 0.73
CA ASP A 222 24.31 26.61 1.50
C ASP A 222 23.09 26.32 0.63
N ALA A 223 22.99 26.97 -0.56
CA ALA A 223 21.95 26.68 -1.53
C ALA A 223 22.09 25.25 -2.09
N GLN A 224 23.32 24.82 -2.38
CA GLN A 224 23.58 23.46 -2.86
C GLN A 224 23.20 22.40 -1.80
N ASN A 225 23.54 22.64 -0.53
CA ASN A 225 23.14 21.76 0.57
C ASN A 225 21.61 21.69 0.70
N ALA A 226 20.89 22.81 0.59
CA ALA A 226 19.43 22.82 0.61
C ALA A 226 18.82 22.00 -0.54
N ARG A 227 19.37 22.11 -1.78
CA ARG A 227 18.93 21.30 -2.92
C ARG A 227 19.14 19.81 -2.70
N GLN A 228 20.29 19.42 -2.13
CA GLN A 228 20.58 18.01 -1.81
C GLN A 228 19.58 17.44 -0.78
N VAL A 229 19.27 18.18 0.29
CA VAL A 229 18.33 17.72 1.31
C VAL A 229 16.90 17.67 0.77
N LEU A 230 16.49 18.64 -0.07
CA LEU A 230 15.19 18.60 -0.77
C LEU A 230 15.05 17.32 -1.61
N LEU A 231 16.06 17.04 -2.44
CA LEU A 231 16.06 15.84 -3.29
C LEU A 231 16.08 14.57 -2.45
N TYR A 232 16.94 14.51 -1.44
CA TYR A 232 17.06 13.35 -0.56
C TYR A 232 15.72 13.03 0.12
N ALA A 233 15.06 14.02 0.72
CA ALA A 233 13.83 13.81 1.45
C ALA A 233 12.67 13.34 0.56
N VAL A 234 12.51 13.92 -0.66
CA VAL A 234 11.45 13.50 -1.59
C VAL A 234 11.76 12.14 -2.22
N SER A 235 13.01 11.88 -2.59
CA SER A 235 13.40 10.58 -3.19
C SER A 235 13.24 9.44 -2.22
N TYR A 236 13.59 9.63 -0.94
CA TYR A 236 13.46 8.60 0.07
C TYR A 236 12.00 8.24 0.35
N THR A 237 11.11 9.22 0.42
CA THR A 237 9.68 8.98 0.58
C THR A 237 9.06 8.33 -0.65
N HIS A 238 9.48 8.71 -1.85
CA HIS A 238 8.96 8.18 -3.10
C HIS A 238 9.42 6.73 -3.35
N LEU A 239 10.70 6.44 -3.22
CA LEU A 239 11.27 5.11 -3.48
C LEU A 239 10.76 4.07 -2.48
N ARG A 240 10.71 4.37 -1.19
CA ARG A 240 10.24 3.43 -0.17
C ARG A 240 8.73 3.20 -0.20
N ALA A 241 7.92 4.20 -0.52
CA ALA A 241 6.49 4.02 -0.68
C ALA A 241 6.14 3.15 -1.89
N HIS A 242 6.93 3.19 -2.97
CA HIS A 242 6.73 2.36 -4.16
C HIS A 242 7.21 0.92 -3.97
N GLU A 243 8.35 0.70 -3.34
CA GLU A 243 8.91 -0.65 -3.13
C GLU A 243 8.06 -1.50 -2.18
N THR A 244 7.42 -0.89 -1.20
CA THR A 244 6.57 -1.61 -0.23
C THR A 244 5.17 -1.93 -0.75
N LEU A 245 4.71 -1.30 -1.84
CA LEU A 245 3.40 -1.55 -2.45
C LEU A 245 3.47 -2.47 -3.67
N MET A 246 4.65 -2.78 -4.19
CA MET A 246 4.86 -3.58 -5.40
C MET A 246 5.55 -4.94 -5.19
N ASN A 247 5.99 -5.25 -3.99
CA ASN A 247 6.50 -6.55 -3.56
C ASN A 247 5.53 -7.12 -2.51
#